data_efecde8b7af826061096c42e0d57f3cb
#
_entry.id   efecde8b7af826061096c42e0d57f3cb
#
_cell.length_a   1.000
_cell.length_b   1.000
_cell.length_c   1.000
_cell.angle_alpha   90.00
_cell.angle_beta   90.00
_cell.angle_gamma   90.00
#
_symmetry.space_group_name_H-M   'P 1'
#
loop_
_entity.id
_entity.type
_entity.pdbx_description
1 polymer ?
#
loop_
_entity_poly.entity_id
_entity_poly.type
_entity_poly.pdbx_seq_one_letter_code
_entity_poly.pdbx_strand_id
1 'polypeptide(L)'
;MSRAILVMGESGSGKTTALRTLDPTTTFIIDADRKGLSWRGWRKSYNSANKNYFQTSSVPKITEVLNRIDKGDLQHIKTVVIDTLNMCMTDDEMNRMREKTFDKWADLAWSIWGILTNIHLYRDDLTVVCMAHSQTDRDENGYMFTRMKTSGRKLDKLVPEA
;
A
#
# COMPACT_ATOMS: atom_id res chain seq x y z
N MET A 1 7.81 6.11 -17.47
CA MET A 1 6.65 6.08 -16.53
C MET A 1 6.84 4.90 -15.59
N SER A 2 6.82 5.13 -14.30
CA SER A 2 6.93 4.06 -13.29
C SER A 2 5.78 3.04 -13.41
N ARG A 3 5.98 1.87 -12.85
CA ARG A 3 5.01 0.78 -12.93
C ARG A 3 4.23 0.67 -11.62
N ALA A 4 2.90 0.68 -11.69
CA ALA A 4 2.00 0.37 -10.56
C ALA A 4 1.50 -1.08 -10.70
N ILE A 5 1.55 -1.83 -9.60
CA ILE A 5 1.02 -3.21 -9.53
C ILE A 5 0.14 -3.30 -8.29
N LEU A 6 -1.13 -3.68 -8.48
CA LEU A 6 -2.03 -4.00 -7.38
C LEU A 6 -2.11 -5.52 -7.20
N VAL A 7 -1.77 -6.00 -6.01
CA VAL A 7 -1.89 -7.42 -5.62
C VAL A 7 -3.01 -7.56 -4.61
N MET A 8 -4.11 -8.17 -5.02
CA MET A 8 -5.27 -8.40 -4.15
C MET A 8 -5.36 -9.86 -3.70
N GLY A 9 -5.90 -10.07 -2.52
CA GLY A 9 -6.21 -11.41 -2.02
C GLY A 9 -6.73 -11.37 -0.59
N GLU A 10 -7.37 -12.44 -0.17
CA GLU A 10 -7.87 -12.59 1.19
C GLU A 10 -6.73 -12.57 2.23
N SER A 11 -7.08 -12.34 3.50
CA SER A 11 -6.14 -12.46 4.60
C SER A 11 -5.61 -13.89 4.64
N GLY A 12 -4.28 -14.07 4.83
CA GLY A 12 -3.66 -15.39 4.85
C GLY A 12 -3.41 -16.03 3.48
N SER A 13 -3.75 -15.40 2.36
CA SER A 13 -3.54 -15.93 1.01
C SER A 13 -2.07 -16.00 0.55
N GLY A 14 -1.12 -15.63 1.40
CA GLY A 14 0.30 -15.70 1.09
C GLY A 14 0.90 -14.47 0.42
N LYS A 15 0.19 -13.34 0.34
CA LYS A 15 0.69 -12.10 -0.27
C LYS A 15 2.05 -11.67 0.28
N THR A 16 2.15 -11.51 1.59
CA THR A 16 3.41 -11.13 2.25
C THR A 16 4.49 -12.20 2.06
N THR A 17 4.14 -13.49 2.05
CA THR A 17 5.10 -14.58 1.84
C THR A 17 5.73 -14.54 0.43
N ALA A 18 4.98 -14.11 -0.57
CA ALA A 18 5.49 -13.97 -1.94
C ALA A 18 6.64 -12.95 -2.04
N LEU A 19 6.71 -11.97 -1.13
CA LEU A 19 7.77 -10.96 -1.12
C LEU A 19 9.16 -11.53 -0.82
N ARG A 20 9.27 -12.73 -0.26
CA ARG A 20 10.57 -13.34 0.08
C ARG A 20 11.45 -13.62 -1.12
N THR A 21 10.88 -13.63 -2.33
CA THR A 21 11.62 -13.85 -3.60
C THR A 21 12.19 -12.58 -4.19
N LEU A 22 11.85 -11.41 -3.63
CA LEU A 22 12.37 -10.13 -4.07
C LEU A 22 13.81 -9.92 -3.58
N ASP A 23 14.60 -9.21 -4.38
CA ASP A 23 15.97 -8.86 -4.04
C ASP A 23 15.97 -7.74 -2.97
N PRO A 24 16.45 -8.01 -1.73
CA PRO A 24 16.45 -7.03 -0.66
C PRO A 24 17.38 -5.85 -0.90
N THR A 25 18.33 -5.93 -1.82
CA THR A 25 19.26 -4.83 -2.15
C THR A 25 18.60 -3.73 -2.98
N THR A 26 17.52 -4.07 -3.68
CA THR A 26 16.79 -3.16 -4.57
C THR A 26 15.31 -3.03 -4.23
N THR A 27 14.86 -3.69 -3.16
CA THR A 27 13.46 -3.66 -2.71
C THR A 27 13.34 -2.94 -1.38
N PHE A 28 12.36 -2.05 -1.27
CA PHE A 28 11.95 -1.40 -0.03
C PHE A 28 10.55 -1.87 0.36
N ILE A 29 10.37 -2.32 1.60
CA ILE A 29 9.07 -2.75 2.13
C ILE A 29 8.53 -1.76 3.16
N ILE A 30 7.35 -1.23 2.90
CA ILE A 30 6.55 -0.44 3.84
C ILE A 30 5.51 -1.39 4.45
N ASP A 31 5.75 -1.82 5.69
CA ASP A 31 4.86 -2.67 6.47
C ASP A 31 3.82 -1.81 7.19
N ALA A 32 2.70 -1.54 6.52
CA ALA A 32 1.61 -0.76 7.10
C ALA A 32 0.83 -1.56 8.15
N ASP A 33 0.79 -2.87 8.04
CA ASP A 33 0.16 -3.78 9.01
C ASP A 33 0.95 -3.88 10.32
N ARG A 34 2.22 -3.47 10.33
CA ARG A 34 3.12 -3.52 11.50
C ARG A 34 3.29 -4.92 12.11
N LYS A 35 3.09 -5.96 11.31
CA LYS A 35 3.18 -7.38 11.73
C LYS A 35 4.57 -7.98 11.50
N GLY A 36 5.40 -7.33 10.72
CA GLY A 36 6.62 -7.91 10.17
C GLY A 36 6.31 -8.84 8.98
N LEU A 37 7.36 -9.43 8.45
CA LEU A 37 7.25 -10.29 7.27
C LEU A 37 7.05 -11.74 7.70
N SER A 38 6.35 -12.53 6.87
CA SER A 38 5.82 -13.84 7.26
C SER A 38 6.82 -15.00 7.20
N TRP A 39 8.08 -14.77 6.78
CA TRP A 39 9.09 -15.83 6.71
C TRP A 39 10.18 -15.69 7.78
N ARG A 40 10.75 -16.82 8.15
CA ARG A 40 11.81 -16.87 9.17
C ARG A 40 13.07 -16.16 8.66
N GLY A 41 13.68 -15.35 9.52
CA GLY A 41 14.97 -14.70 9.23
C GLY A 41 14.86 -13.42 8.37
N TRP A 42 13.68 -12.95 8.05
CA TRP A 42 13.46 -11.77 7.22
C TRP A 42 14.21 -10.52 7.72
N ARG A 43 14.38 -10.36 9.05
CA ARG A 43 15.08 -9.22 9.65
C ARG A 43 16.55 -9.13 9.28
N LYS A 44 17.17 -10.21 8.80
CA LYS A 44 18.55 -10.18 8.29
C LYS A 44 18.65 -9.43 6.96
N SER A 45 17.61 -9.50 6.14
CA SER A 45 17.56 -8.88 4.82
C SER A 45 16.84 -7.55 4.80
N TYR A 46 15.75 -7.41 5.55
CA TYR A 46 14.90 -6.22 5.61
C TYR A 46 14.93 -5.61 7.02
N ASN A 47 15.56 -4.45 7.15
CA ASN A 47 15.72 -3.76 8.43
C ASN A 47 16.10 -2.28 8.22
N SER A 48 16.09 -1.51 9.29
CA SER A 48 16.45 -0.08 9.25
C SER A 48 17.93 0.17 8.92
N ALA A 49 18.84 -0.74 9.28
CA ALA A 49 20.25 -0.61 8.94
C ALA A 49 20.51 -0.73 7.43
N ASN A 50 19.78 -1.61 6.77
CA ASN A 50 19.81 -1.76 5.31
C ASN A 50 18.98 -0.67 4.59
N LYS A 51 18.27 0.20 5.33
CA LYS A 51 17.41 1.26 4.80
C LYS A 51 16.39 0.76 3.76
N ASN A 52 15.83 -0.43 3.97
CA ASN A 52 14.94 -1.10 3.02
C ASN A 52 13.64 -1.63 3.66
N TYR A 53 13.37 -1.23 4.92
CA TYR A 53 12.17 -1.62 5.65
C TYR A 53 11.71 -0.51 6.58
N PHE A 54 10.41 -0.19 6.55
CA PHE A 54 9.81 0.81 7.41
C PHE A 54 8.38 0.43 7.80
N GLN A 55 8.07 0.53 9.09
CA GLN A 55 6.73 0.26 9.63
C GLN A 55 5.94 1.56 9.77
N THR A 56 4.97 1.77 8.89
CA THR A 56 4.06 2.91 8.98
C THR A 56 2.81 2.71 8.16
N SER A 57 1.66 3.10 8.69
CA SER A 57 0.37 3.22 8.01
C SER A 57 0.04 4.68 7.63
N SER A 58 0.90 5.63 8.03
CA SER A 58 0.72 7.05 7.77
C SER A 58 0.99 7.38 6.31
N VAL A 59 -0.05 7.82 5.57
CA VAL A 59 0.05 8.22 4.16
C VAL A 59 1.11 9.31 3.92
N PRO A 60 1.21 10.39 4.73
CA PRO A 60 2.28 11.37 4.57
C PRO A 60 3.68 10.76 4.68
N LYS A 61 3.92 9.85 5.62
CA LYS A 61 5.22 9.17 5.77
C LYS A 61 5.52 8.23 4.62
N ILE A 62 4.51 7.54 4.09
CA ILE A 62 4.64 6.70 2.89
C ILE A 62 5.06 7.57 1.70
N THR A 63 4.40 8.70 1.49
CA THR A 63 4.72 9.65 0.42
C THR A 63 6.14 10.21 0.56
N GLU A 64 6.59 10.51 1.78
CA GLU A 64 7.96 10.94 2.03
C GLU A 64 8.98 9.86 1.62
N VAL A 65 8.75 8.61 2.00
CA VAL A 65 9.62 7.47 1.61
C VAL A 65 9.65 7.32 0.08
N LEU A 66 8.50 7.38 -0.59
CA LEU A 66 8.42 7.30 -2.04
C LEU A 66 9.21 8.42 -2.72
N ASN A 67 9.12 9.66 -2.22
CA ASN A 67 9.89 10.79 -2.74
C ASN A 67 11.40 10.62 -2.53
N ARG A 68 11.83 10.08 -1.39
CA ARG A 68 13.25 9.76 -1.13
C ARG A 68 13.77 8.67 -2.06
N ILE A 69 12.93 7.71 -2.41
CA ILE A 69 13.27 6.65 -3.38
C ILE A 69 13.35 7.22 -4.79
N ASP A 70 12.43 8.11 -5.16
CA ASP A 70 12.39 8.72 -6.49
C ASP A 70 13.55 9.69 -6.74
N LYS A 71 13.78 10.65 -5.83
CA LYS A 71 14.68 11.80 -6.03
C LYS A 71 15.72 11.97 -4.93
N GLY A 72 15.68 11.18 -3.85
CA GLY A 72 16.54 11.34 -2.67
C GLY A 72 17.70 10.36 -2.60
N ASP A 73 17.98 9.91 -1.38
CA ASP A 73 19.12 9.06 -1.01
C ASP A 73 18.87 7.55 -1.22
N LEU A 74 17.69 7.14 -1.67
CA LEU A 74 17.29 5.75 -1.85
C LEU A 74 17.08 5.36 -3.33
N GLN A 75 17.77 6.01 -4.25
CA GLN A 75 17.59 5.77 -5.70
C GLN A 75 18.06 4.39 -6.19
N HIS A 76 18.80 3.64 -5.37
CA HIS A 76 19.17 2.24 -5.67
C HIS A 76 17.97 1.29 -5.57
N ILE A 77 16.90 1.70 -4.88
CA ILE A 77 15.66 0.93 -4.79
C ILE A 77 14.92 0.96 -6.13
N LYS A 78 14.54 -0.20 -6.63
CA LYS A 78 13.79 -0.39 -7.88
C LYS A 78 12.37 -0.88 -7.66
N THR A 79 12.12 -1.49 -6.50
CA THR A 79 10.80 -2.00 -6.14
C THR A 79 10.41 -1.51 -4.76
N VAL A 80 9.23 -0.91 -4.65
CA VAL A 80 8.62 -0.56 -3.36
C VAL A 80 7.37 -1.38 -3.16
N VAL A 81 7.21 -1.95 -1.98
CA VAL A 81 6.00 -2.69 -1.60
C VAL A 81 5.30 -1.96 -0.46
N ILE A 82 4.00 -1.75 -0.57
CA ILE A 82 3.12 -1.24 0.49
C ILE A 82 2.20 -2.38 0.94
N ASP A 83 2.43 -2.91 2.14
CA ASP A 83 1.71 -4.07 2.69
C ASP A 83 1.02 -3.69 4.02
N THR A 84 -0.26 -3.35 4.08
CA THR A 84 -1.29 -3.26 3.03
C THR A 84 -1.91 -1.86 2.97
N LEU A 85 -2.45 -1.46 1.84
CA LEU A 85 -3.22 -0.20 1.70
C LEU A 85 -4.43 -0.17 2.63
N ASN A 86 -5.03 -1.32 2.93
CA ASN A 86 -6.17 -1.42 3.82
C ASN A 86 -5.86 -0.90 5.23
N MET A 87 -4.66 -1.16 5.74
CA MET A 87 -4.28 -0.66 7.06
C MET A 87 -4.10 0.86 7.06
N CYS A 88 -3.60 1.44 5.96
CA CYS A 88 -3.53 2.90 5.83
C CYS A 88 -4.93 3.54 5.94
N MET A 89 -5.93 2.94 5.27
CA MET A 89 -7.32 3.39 5.34
C MET A 89 -7.91 3.22 6.74
N THR A 90 -7.71 2.04 7.34
CA THR A 90 -8.27 1.71 8.66
C THR A 90 -7.68 2.59 9.76
N ASP A 91 -6.36 2.78 9.77
CA ASP A 91 -5.70 3.59 10.80
C ASP A 91 -6.09 5.08 10.68
N ASP A 92 -6.21 5.62 9.47
CA ASP A 92 -6.69 7.00 9.28
C ASP A 92 -8.14 7.15 9.77
N GLU A 93 -9.02 6.21 9.41
CA GLU A 93 -10.40 6.18 9.89
C GLU A 93 -10.48 6.13 11.42
N MET A 94 -9.69 5.26 12.06
CA MET A 94 -9.66 5.11 13.51
C MET A 94 -9.11 6.34 14.23
N ASN A 95 -8.03 6.94 13.71
CA ASN A 95 -7.45 8.16 14.26
C ASN A 95 -8.42 9.35 14.20
N ARG A 96 -9.28 9.38 13.19
CA ARG A 96 -10.26 10.43 12.95
C ARG A 96 -11.69 10.06 13.37
N MET A 97 -11.85 8.98 14.13
CA MET A 97 -13.17 8.48 14.55
C MET A 97 -13.99 9.50 15.35
N ARG A 98 -13.32 10.38 16.09
CA ARG A 98 -13.98 11.46 16.89
C ARG A 98 -14.38 12.68 16.06
N GLU A 99 -13.89 12.80 14.84
CA GLU A 99 -14.29 13.89 13.94
C GLU A 99 -15.70 13.62 13.40
N LYS A 100 -16.61 14.56 13.66
CA LYS A 100 -18.02 14.44 13.26
C LYS A 100 -18.30 14.95 11.84
N THR A 101 -17.29 15.46 11.14
CA THR A 101 -17.43 16.05 9.80
C THR A 101 -17.37 14.98 8.71
N PHE A 102 -18.09 15.20 7.62
CA PHE A 102 -18.02 14.36 6.42
C PHE A 102 -16.69 14.53 5.67
N ASP A 103 -15.95 15.61 5.94
CA ASP A 103 -14.68 15.95 5.26
C ASP A 103 -13.61 14.88 5.48
N LYS A 104 -13.60 14.21 6.64
CA LYS A 104 -12.66 13.11 6.91
C LYS A 104 -12.66 12.01 5.83
N TRP A 105 -13.84 11.69 5.28
CA TRP A 105 -13.97 10.69 4.22
C TRP A 105 -13.44 11.19 2.88
N ALA A 106 -13.58 12.49 2.63
CA ALA A 106 -13.01 13.12 1.45
C ALA A 106 -11.47 13.17 1.55
N ASP A 107 -10.95 13.54 2.71
CA ASP A 107 -9.50 13.60 2.96
C ASP A 107 -8.85 12.21 2.86
N LEU A 108 -9.48 11.18 3.46
CA LEU A 108 -9.00 9.80 3.35
C LEU A 108 -8.97 9.35 1.89
N ALA A 109 -10.05 9.57 1.16
CA ALA A 109 -10.14 9.22 -0.24
C ALA A 109 -9.09 9.96 -1.07
N TRP A 110 -8.90 11.27 -0.82
CA TRP A 110 -7.89 12.08 -1.47
C TRP A 110 -6.46 11.59 -1.20
N SER A 111 -6.16 11.21 0.06
CA SER A 111 -4.85 10.72 0.45
C SER A 111 -4.48 9.41 -0.24
N ILE A 112 -5.41 8.45 -0.28
CA ILE A 112 -5.19 7.16 -0.97
C ILE A 112 -5.11 7.36 -2.49
N TRP A 113 -6.02 8.15 -3.06
CA TRP A 113 -5.98 8.54 -4.46
C TRP A 113 -4.64 9.16 -4.84
N GLY A 114 -4.12 10.08 -3.99
CA GLY A 114 -2.83 10.73 -4.20
C GLY A 114 -1.67 9.74 -4.23
N ILE A 115 -1.64 8.71 -3.37
CA ILE A 115 -0.62 7.66 -3.46
C ILE A 115 -0.69 6.97 -4.83
N LEU A 116 -1.87 6.48 -5.20
CA LEU A 116 -2.05 5.65 -6.41
C LEU A 116 -1.74 6.43 -7.69
N THR A 117 -2.26 7.65 -7.81
CA THR A 117 -2.07 8.48 -9.02
C THR A 117 -0.65 9.03 -9.15
N ASN A 118 0.01 9.37 -8.02
CA ASN A 118 1.38 9.87 -8.04
C ASN A 118 2.41 8.78 -8.40
N ILE A 119 2.07 7.50 -8.28
CA ILE A 119 2.98 6.43 -8.70
C ILE A 119 3.46 6.66 -10.14
N HIS A 120 2.58 7.06 -11.02
CA HIS A 120 2.91 7.25 -12.44
C HIS A 120 3.86 8.42 -12.73
N LEU A 121 4.05 9.32 -11.75
CA LEU A 121 4.92 10.49 -11.86
C LEU A 121 6.37 10.19 -11.44
N TYR A 122 6.64 9.05 -10.83
CA TYR A 122 7.98 8.66 -10.41
C TYR A 122 8.84 8.19 -11.59
N ARG A 123 10.14 8.02 -11.34
CA ARG A 123 11.11 7.61 -12.35
C ARG A 123 10.74 6.26 -13.01
N ASP A 124 11.12 6.10 -14.26
CA ASP A 124 10.68 5.02 -15.15
C ASP A 124 11.09 3.61 -14.69
N ASP A 125 12.18 3.49 -13.94
CA ASP A 125 12.72 2.22 -13.47
C ASP A 125 12.17 1.80 -12.09
N LEU A 126 11.20 2.56 -11.53
CA LEU A 126 10.57 2.24 -10.26
C LEU A 126 9.28 1.44 -10.47
N THR A 127 9.15 0.36 -9.72
CA THR A 127 7.91 -0.42 -9.60
C THR A 127 7.35 -0.26 -8.19
N VAL A 128 6.10 0.16 -8.07
CA VAL A 128 5.39 0.25 -6.79
C VAL A 128 4.32 -0.82 -6.75
N VAL A 129 4.44 -1.73 -5.79
CA VAL A 129 3.52 -2.84 -5.56
C VAL A 129 2.63 -2.48 -4.36
N CYS A 130 1.35 -2.30 -4.60
CA CYS A 130 0.35 -2.08 -3.57
C CYS A 130 -0.35 -3.40 -3.24
N MET A 131 -0.25 -3.84 -2.00
CA MET A 131 -0.99 -5.01 -1.53
C MET A 131 -2.29 -4.60 -0.88
N ALA A 132 -3.36 -5.35 -1.15
CA ALA A 132 -4.67 -5.08 -0.60
C ALA A 132 -5.44 -6.36 -0.28
N HIS A 133 -6.38 -6.24 0.66
CA HIS A 133 -7.37 -7.29 0.88
C HIS A 133 -8.44 -7.22 -0.19
N SER A 134 -8.89 -8.38 -0.63
CA SER A 134 -10.06 -8.52 -1.50
C SER A 134 -11.33 -8.75 -0.67
N GLN A 135 -12.46 -8.38 -1.25
CA GLN A 135 -13.78 -8.79 -0.81
C GLN A 135 -14.60 -9.24 -2.01
N THR A 136 -15.48 -10.20 -1.77
CA THR A 136 -16.41 -10.70 -2.80
C THR A 136 -17.81 -10.20 -2.47
N ASP A 137 -18.41 -9.51 -3.42
CA ASP A 137 -19.76 -8.96 -3.34
C ASP A 137 -20.67 -9.61 -4.39
N ARG A 138 -21.98 -9.40 -4.28
CA ARG A 138 -22.97 -9.75 -5.30
C ARG A 138 -23.58 -8.50 -5.87
N ASP A 139 -23.78 -8.49 -7.18
CA ASP A 139 -24.55 -7.44 -7.85
C ASP A 139 -26.08 -7.67 -7.70
N GLU A 140 -26.87 -6.74 -8.21
CA GLU A 140 -28.33 -6.79 -8.17
C GLU A 140 -28.90 -8.02 -8.92
N ASN A 141 -28.15 -8.59 -9.85
CA ASN A 141 -28.52 -9.78 -10.62
C ASN A 141 -28.03 -11.09 -9.97
N GLY A 142 -27.35 -10.99 -8.81
CA GLY A 142 -26.85 -12.14 -8.08
C GLY A 142 -25.48 -12.65 -8.53
N TYR A 143 -24.82 -12.01 -9.50
CA TYR A 143 -23.48 -12.37 -9.92
C TYR A 143 -22.45 -11.98 -8.86
N MET A 144 -21.52 -12.87 -8.58
CA MET A 144 -20.42 -12.63 -7.65
C MET A 144 -19.25 -11.94 -8.37
N PHE A 145 -18.71 -10.92 -7.77
CA PHE A 145 -17.49 -10.26 -8.22
C PHE A 145 -16.55 -9.97 -7.06
N THR A 146 -15.25 -9.98 -7.34
CA THR A 146 -14.21 -9.71 -6.34
C THR A 146 -13.57 -8.36 -6.65
N ARG A 147 -13.47 -7.54 -5.62
CA ARG A 147 -12.84 -6.22 -5.69
C ARG A 147 -11.90 -5.97 -4.51
N MET A 148 -11.10 -4.94 -4.57
CA MET A 148 -10.34 -4.47 -3.44
C MET A 148 -11.29 -4.05 -2.31
N LYS A 149 -11.01 -4.49 -1.09
CA LYS A 149 -11.72 -4.02 0.10
C LYS A 149 -11.31 -2.60 0.41
N THR A 150 -12.25 -1.69 0.54
CA THR A 150 -12.02 -0.27 0.81
C THR A 150 -12.80 0.21 2.03
N SER A 151 -12.36 1.30 2.64
CA SER A 151 -13.08 1.98 3.73
C SER A 151 -13.93 3.11 3.15
N GLY A 152 -15.26 2.89 3.09
CA GLY A 152 -16.24 3.89 2.69
C GLY A 152 -16.50 3.97 1.19
N ARG A 153 -17.73 4.45 0.85
CA ARG A 153 -18.26 4.48 -0.52
C ARG A 153 -17.47 5.33 -1.52
N LYS A 154 -16.73 6.34 -1.06
CA LYS A 154 -15.94 7.18 -1.96
C LYS A 154 -14.76 6.42 -2.52
N LEU A 155 -14.05 5.65 -1.67
CA LEU A 155 -12.92 4.82 -2.13
C LEU A 155 -13.35 3.68 -3.02
N ASP A 156 -14.54 3.11 -2.81
CA ASP A 156 -15.11 2.08 -3.69
C ASP A 156 -15.22 2.53 -5.15
N LYS A 157 -15.41 3.83 -5.39
CA LYS A 157 -15.51 4.40 -6.74
C LYS A 157 -14.16 4.89 -7.27
N LEU A 158 -13.31 5.45 -6.41
CA LEU A 158 -12.07 6.11 -6.85
C LEU A 158 -10.92 5.12 -7.09
N VAL A 159 -10.80 4.07 -6.30
CA VAL A 159 -9.67 3.12 -6.43
C VAL A 159 -9.63 2.41 -7.79
N PRO A 160 -10.76 1.98 -8.38
CA PRO A 160 -10.74 1.39 -9.71
C PRO A 160 -10.32 2.34 -10.84
N GLU A 161 -10.43 3.66 -10.61
CA GLU A 161 -10.08 4.70 -11.59
C GLU A 161 -8.61 5.18 -11.48
N ALA A 162 -7.92 4.81 -10.40
CA ALA A 162 -6.52 5.19 -10.14
C ALA A 162 -5.52 4.22 -10.78
#